data_2e946390eedb6f585817921ff15ca4fa
#
_entry.id   2e946390eedb6f585817921ff15ca4fa
#
_cell.length_a   1.000
_cell.length_b   1.000
_cell.length_c   1.000
_cell.angle_alpha   90.00
_cell.angle_beta   90.00
_cell.angle_gamma   90.00
#
_symmetry.space_group_name_H-M   'P 1'
#
loop_
_entity.id
_entity.type
_entity.pdbx_description
1 polymer ?
#
loop_
_entity_poly.entity_id
_entity_poly.type
_entity_poly.pdbx_seq_one_letter_code
_entity_poly.pdbx_strand_id
1 'polypeptide(L)'
;MSEQSWISEQMPLVEQVRSFNRTMTERVGVLTDHFLGRNHPLGEARLLWEIGEEGASIRELRRRLGLDSAYVSRLLRSLEKQGLIVVRTSEHDGRVRLVQLTEAGLRERAELDHRADAFARSLLEPLGESQRVKLGAAMAQVERLLIASMVQITVADPASQDARWCIEQYFIELGERFEMGFDPTLTRSAHAHELTPPAGLLLVARLREEPVGCGALRFHENAIGEIKRMWVAPRARGLGLGRRLLLALEHYAREAGVGVLHLETNRALIEAIQLYRDSGYQEVEAFDDEPYAHHWFEKRL
;
A
#
# COMPACT_ATOMS: atom_id res chain seq x y z
N MET A 1 -15.82 20.34 7.08
CA MET A 1 -15.92 19.86 8.48
C MET A 1 -14.70 20.39 9.21
N SER A 2 -14.87 21.10 10.34
CA SER A 2 -13.71 21.63 11.08
C SER A 2 -12.99 20.48 11.80
N GLU A 3 -11.67 20.62 12.02
CA GLU A 3 -10.85 19.63 12.74
C GLU A 3 -11.43 19.30 14.14
N GLN A 4 -12.00 20.30 14.82
CA GLN A 4 -12.66 20.14 16.11
C GLN A 4 -13.93 19.28 16.04
N SER A 5 -14.73 19.42 14.98
CA SER A 5 -15.94 18.60 14.77
C SER A 5 -15.55 17.13 14.52
N TRP A 6 -14.54 16.88 13.69
CA TRP A 6 -14.05 15.53 13.43
C TRP A 6 -13.55 14.86 14.71
N ILE A 7 -12.74 15.55 15.52
CA ILE A 7 -12.21 15.04 16.78
C ILE A 7 -13.34 14.65 17.73
N SER A 8 -14.38 15.48 17.88
CA SER A 8 -15.48 15.21 18.78
C SER A 8 -16.29 13.96 18.40
N GLU A 9 -16.57 13.78 17.10
CA GLU A 9 -17.31 12.62 16.61
C GLU A 9 -16.51 11.31 16.70
N GLN A 10 -15.18 11.38 16.57
CA GLN A 10 -14.30 10.22 16.55
C GLN A 10 -13.66 9.91 17.92
N MET A 11 -13.94 10.67 18.98
CA MET A 11 -13.38 10.47 20.33
C MET A 11 -13.46 9.02 20.83
N PRO A 12 -14.59 8.29 20.68
CA PRO A 12 -14.67 6.90 21.14
C PRO A 12 -13.69 5.98 20.38
N LEU A 13 -13.49 6.21 19.07
CA LEU A 13 -12.53 5.44 18.28
C LEU A 13 -11.09 5.78 18.64
N VAL A 14 -10.79 7.05 18.89
CA VAL A 14 -9.46 7.49 19.36
C VAL A 14 -9.13 6.84 20.71
N GLU A 15 -10.07 6.82 21.64
CA GLU A 15 -9.90 6.14 22.94
C GLU A 15 -9.69 4.63 22.78
N GLN A 16 -10.43 3.98 21.89
CA GLN A 16 -10.27 2.56 21.59
C GLN A 16 -8.87 2.25 21.04
N VAL A 17 -8.38 3.05 20.08
CA VAL A 17 -7.01 2.90 19.53
C VAL A 17 -5.95 3.09 20.62
N ARG A 18 -6.11 4.11 21.47
CA ARG A 18 -5.19 4.34 22.61
C ARG A 18 -5.19 3.19 23.61
N SER A 19 -6.38 2.64 23.92
CA SER A 19 -6.51 1.48 24.81
C SER A 19 -5.85 0.25 24.21
N PHE A 20 -6.13 -0.04 22.95
CA PHE A 20 -5.50 -1.15 22.22
C PHE A 20 -3.96 -1.02 22.22
N ASN A 21 -3.43 0.16 21.91
CA ASN A 21 -1.98 0.39 21.91
C ASN A 21 -1.35 0.16 23.28
N ARG A 22 -2.00 0.60 24.38
CA ARG A 22 -1.52 0.33 25.74
C ARG A 22 -1.46 -1.16 26.02
N THR A 23 -2.55 -1.89 25.75
CA THR A 23 -2.61 -3.34 25.95
C THR A 23 -1.57 -4.07 25.13
N MET A 24 -1.36 -3.68 23.87
CA MET A 24 -0.34 -4.30 23.00
C MET A 24 1.06 -4.02 23.49
N THR A 25 1.40 -2.79 23.85
CA THR A 25 2.75 -2.44 24.35
C THR A 25 3.06 -3.14 25.67
N GLU A 26 2.09 -3.26 26.57
CA GLU A 26 2.22 -4.02 27.81
C GLU A 26 2.47 -5.52 27.53
N ARG A 27 1.66 -6.11 26.65
CA ARG A 27 1.76 -7.56 26.36
C ARG A 27 3.03 -7.92 25.59
N VAL A 28 3.47 -7.08 24.64
CA VAL A 28 4.67 -7.32 23.83
C VAL A 28 5.97 -7.00 24.59
N GLY A 29 5.89 -6.27 25.71
CA GLY A 29 7.07 -5.93 26.52
C GLY A 29 8.01 -4.94 25.79
N VAL A 30 7.47 -4.06 24.96
CA VAL A 30 8.25 -3.10 24.14
C VAL A 30 9.01 -2.08 25.00
N LEU A 31 8.60 -1.89 26.25
CA LEU A 31 9.15 -0.88 27.15
C LEU A 31 10.47 -1.29 27.84
N THR A 32 10.98 -2.46 27.50
CA THR A 32 12.25 -2.97 28.07
C THR A 32 13.34 -3.00 26.99
N ASP A 33 14.59 -2.78 27.41
CA ASP A 33 15.77 -2.91 26.53
C ASP A 33 16.07 -4.38 26.15
N HIS A 34 15.26 -5.30 26.63
CA HIS A 34 15.40 -6.75 26.45
C HIS A 34 14.21 -7.34 25.72
N PHE A 35 14.05 -6.98 24.43
CA PHE A 35 12.95 -7.47 23.60
C PHE A 35 13.00 -9.01 23.53
N LEU A 36 11.88 -9.67 23.85
CA LEU A 36 11.75 -11.12 23.96
C LEU A 36 12.79 -11.76 24.90
N GLY A 37 13.26 -11.02 25.93
CA GLY A 37 14.27 -11.48 26.86
C GLY A 37 15.69 -11.62 26.26
N ARG A 38 15.95 -10.94 25.13
CA ARG A 38 17.28 -10.81 24.51
C ARG A 38 17.89 -9.45 24.82
N ASN A 39 19.23 -9.35 24.73
CA ASN A 39 19.97 -8.09 24.94
C ASN A 39 19.90 -7.15 23.71
N HIS A 40 18.75 -7.10 23.07
CA HIS A 40 18.49 -6.24 21.93
C HIS A 40 17.23 -5.43 22.18
N PRO A 41 17.26 -4.10 21.98
CA PRO A 41 16.05 -3.33 21.90
C PRO A 41 15.24 -3.74 20.64
N LEU A 42 13.93 -3.53 20.67
CA LEU A 42 13.03 -3.88 19.57
C LEU A 42 13.54 -3.41 18.20
N GLY A 43 14.15 -2.21 18.11
CA GLY A 43 14.68 -1.67 16.86
C GLY A 43 15.79 -2.52 16.25
N GLU A 44 16.69 -3.09 17.05
CA GLU A 44 17.74 -3.99 16.58
C GLU A 44 17.17 -5.34 16.15
N ALA A 45 16.30 -5.94 16.95
CA ALA A 45 15.61 -7.17 16.60
C ALA A 45 14.83 -7.03 15.29
N ARG A 46 14.13 -5.90 15.12
CA ARG A 46 13.40 -5.60 13.89
C ARG A 46 14.31 -5.49 12.67
N LEU A 47 15.49 -4.88 12.81
CA LEU A 47 16.47 -4.80 11.72
C LEU A 47 17.01 -6.20 11.35
N LEU A 48 17.31 -7.07 12.30
CA LEU A 48 17.76 -8.45 12.02
C LEU A 48 16.72 -9.20 11.17
N TRP A 49 15.43 -9.03 11.46
CA TRP A 49 14.36 -9.63 10.67
C TRP A 49 14.27 -9.03 9.25
N GLU A 50 14.37 -7.71 9.11
CA GLU A 50 14.23 -7.04 7.81
C GLU A 50 15.43 -7.23 6.88
N ILE A 51 16.64 -7.44 7.42
CA ILE A 51 17.83 -7.76 6.62
C ILE A 51 17.62 -9.10 5.91
N GLY A 52 16.98 -10.08 6.57
CA GLY A 52 16.75 -11.39 6.00
C GLY A 52 18.03 -12.19 5.75
N GLU A 53 17.90 -13.35 5.12
CA GLU A 53 19.03 -14.23 4.81
C GLU A 53 19.84 -13.76 3.60
N GLU A 54 19.16 -13.17 2.63
CA GLU A 54 19.77 -12.66 1.39
C GLU A 54 20.48 -11.31 1.58
N GLY A 55 20.21 -10.64 2.70
CA GLY A 55 20.67 -9.28 2.96
C GLY A 55 19.75 -8.22 2.32
N ALA A 56 20.06 -6.96 2.59
CA ALA A 56 19.27 -5.84 2.07
C ALA A 56 20.14 -4.58 1.90
N SER A 57 19.73 -3.66 1.03
CA SER A 57 20.36 -2.34 0.98
C SER A 57 19.90 -1.47 2.16
N ILE A 58 20.79 -0.58 2.64
CA ILE A 58 20.43 0.36 3.72
C ILE A 58 19.25 1.25 3.31
N ARG A 59 19.19 1.64 2.03
CA ARG A 59 18.09 2.44 1.48
C ARG A 59 16.75 1.67 1.58
N GLU A 60 16.77 0.40 1.25
CA GLU A 60 15.58 -0.47 1.31
C GLU A 60 15.12 -0.69 2.76
N LEU A 61 16.04 -0.97 3.69
CA LEU A 61 15.71 -1.10 5.12
C LEU A 61 15.05 0.16 5.68
N ARG A 62 15.58 1.34 5.34
CA ARG A 62 15.00 2.62 5.74
C ARG A 62 13.57 2.78 5.20
N ARG A 63 13.37 2.46 3.93
CA ARG A 63 12.06 2.54 3.27
C ARG A 63 11.04 1.58 3.92
N ARG A 64 11.43 0.31 4.11
CA ARG A 64 10.54 -0.71 4.70
C ARG A 64 10.13 -0.36 6.13
N LEU A 65 11.05 0.18 6.91
CA LEU A 65 10.83 0.50 8.32
C LEU A 65 10.26 1.91 8.55
N GLY A 66 10.32 2.79 7.56
CA GLY A 66 9.92 4.20 7.71
C GLY A 66 10.78 4.96 8.72
N LEU A 67 12.07 4.59 8.86
CA LEU A 67 12.98 5.15 9.85
C LEU A 67 13.91 6.22 9.24
N ASP A 68 14.27 7.21 10.05
CA ASP A 68 15.25 8.20 9.64
C ASP A 68 16.67 7.62 9.51
N SER A 69 17.51 8.31 8.71
CA SER A 69 18.85 7.86 8.38
C SER A 69 19.77 7.74 9.61
N ALA A 70 19.64 8.68 10.55
CA ALA A 70 20.53 8.72 11.72
C ALA A 70 20.20 7.58 12.68
N TYR A 71 18.91 7.28 12.85
CA TYR A 71 18.45 6.17 13.69
C TYR A 71 18.88 4.82 13.14
N VAL A 72 18.63 4.54 11.85
CA VAL A 72 19.07 3.30 11.19
C VAL A 72 20.59 3.14 11.26
N SER A 73 21.35 4.24 11.04
CA SER A 73 22.82 4.18 11.14
C SER A 73 23.31 3.87 12.56
N ARG A 74 22.61 4.29 13.61
CA ARG A 74 22.94 3.92 15.00
C ARG A 74 22.68 2.44 15.26
N LEU A 75 21.52 1.93 14.85
CA LEU A 75 21.17 0.51 15.02
C LEU A 75 22.14 -0.40 14.24
N LEU A 76 22.46 -0.07 13.00
CA LEU A 76 23.41 -0.84 12.19
C LEU A 76 24.80 -0.86 12.83
N ARG A 77 25.31 0.28 13.31
CA ARG A 77 26.60 0.31 14.03
C ARG A 77 26.61 -0.54 15.30
N SER A 78 25.50 -0.56 16.02
CA SER A 78 25.35 -1.40 17.21
C SER A 78 25.41 -2.88 16.85
N LEU A 79 24.65 -3.32 15.85
CA LEU A 79 24.63 -4.72 15.40
C LEU A 79 25.98 -5.15 14.79
N GLU A 80 26.65 -4.26 14.05
CA GLU A 80 27.99 -4.52 13.50
C GLU A 80 29.04 -4.67 14.60
N LYS A 81 28.99 -3.81 15.63
CA LYS A 81 29.87 -3.92 16.83
C LYS A 81 29.64 -5.24 17.58
N GLN A 82 28.44 -5.77 17.59
CA GLN A 82 28.10 -7.06 18.18
C GLN A 82 28.47 -8.25 17.27
N GLY A 83 28.98 -7.99 16.06
CA GLY A 83 29.36 -9.03 15.10
C GLY A 83 28.17 -9.76 14.45
N LEU A 84 26.96 -9.21 14.54
CA LEU A 84 25.74 -9.84 14.02
C LEU A 84 25.50 -9.52 12.54
N ILE A 85 26.05 -8.41 12.04
CA ILE A 85 25.96 -8.01 10.64
C ILE A 85 27.31 -7.59 10.09
N VAL A 86 27.41 -7.56 8.77
CA VAL A 86 28.50 -6.91 8.02
C VAL A 86 27.88 -5.93 7.03
N VAL A 87 28.53 -4.77 6.87
CA VAL A 87 28.13 -3.76 5.90
C VAL A 87 29.19 -3.71 4.79
N ARG A 88 28.76 -3.94 3.55
CA ARG A 88 29.64 -3.95 2.37
C ARG A 88 29.16 -2.95 1.33
N THR A 89 30.04 -2.52 0.47
CA THR A 89 29.68 -1.77 -0.74
C THR A 89 29.24 -2.78 -1.81
N SER A 90 28.19 -2.48 -2.56
CA SER A 90 27.76 -3.33 -3.67
C SER A 90 28.84 -3.41 -4.75
N GLU A 91 29.09 -4.61 -5.26
CA GLU A 91 30.04 -4.82 -6.39
C GLU A 91 29.54 -4.22 -7.70
N HIS A 92 28.22 -4.05 -7.85
CA HIS A 92 27.60 -3.54 -9.06
C HIS A 92 27.43 -2.00 -9.05
N ASP A 93 27.32 -1.38 -7.87
CA ASP A 93 27.22 0.07 -7.72
C ASP A 93 27.87 0.50 -6.40
N GLY A 94 29.04 1.12 -6.49
CA GLY A 94 29.81 1.60 -5.35
C GLY A 94 29.11 2.62 -4.45
N ARG A 95 27.94 3.13 -4.86
CA ARG A 95 27.11 4.03 -4.07
C ARG A 95 26.11 3.29 -3.17
N VAL A 96 25.88 2.01 -3.44
CA VAL A 96 24.93 1.18 -2.69
C VAL A 96 25.65 0.43 -1.59
N ARG A 97 25.19 0.61 -0.35
CA ARG A 97 25.67 -0.15 0.81
C ARG A 97 24.69 -1.27 1.12
N LEU A 98 25.21 -2.49 1.15
CA LEU A 98 24.50 -3.72 1.45
C LEU A 98 24.79 -4.15 2.89
N VAL A 99 23.79 -4.67 3.57
CA VAL A 99 23.88 -5.24 4.90
C VAL A 99 23.55 -6.73 4.80
N GLN A 100 24.37 -7.56 5.42
CA GLN A 100 24.19 -9.02 5.47
C GLN A 100 24.33 -9.50 6.89
N LEU A 101 23.55 -10.53 7.26
CA LEU A 101 23.72 -11.23 8.52
C LEU A 101 25.01 -12.06 8.50
N THR A 102 25.75 -12.07 9.61
CA THR A 102 26.81 -13.05 9.83
C THR A 102 26.20 -14.38 10.28
N GLU A 103 26.99 -15.45 10.41
CA GLU A 103 26.52 -16.69 11.04
C GLU A 103 25.98 -16.46 12.45
N ALA A 104 26.59 -15.56 13.22
CA ALA A 104 26.10 -15.18 14.54
C ALA A 104 24.75 -14.43 14.42
N GLY A 105 24.62 -13.55 13.43
CA GLY A 105 23.36 -12.84 13.14
C GLY A 105 22.23 -13.79 12.71
N LEU A 106 22.52 -14.78 11.90
CA LEU A 106 21.55 -15.81 11.51
C LEU A 106 21.08 -16.64 12.72
N ARG A 107 21.99 -17.04 13.60
CA ARG A 107 21.62 -17.73 14.85
C ARG A 107 20.79 -16.84 15.77
N GLU A 108 21.16 -15.57 15.91
CA GLU A 108 20.40 -14.62 16.74
C GLU A 108 19.00 -14.39 16.19
N ARG A 109 18.84 -14.23 14.87
CA ARG A 109 17.54 -14.11 14.20
C ARG A 109 16.68 -15.36 14.45
N ALA A 110 17.24 -16.56 14.30
CA ALA A 110 16.52 -17.81 14.54
C ALA A 110 16.05 -17.93 16.01
N GLU A 111 16.88 -17.48 16.98
CA GLU A 111 16.49 -17.43 18.39
C GLU A 111 15.37 -16.41 18.64
N LEU A 112 15.42 -15.24 17.99
CA LEU A 112 14.34 -14.25 18.06
C LEU A 112 13.04 -14.80 17.47
N ASP A 113 13.08 -15.52 16.35
CA ASP A 113 11.91 -16.19 15.75
C ASP A 113 11.32 -17.23 16.72
N HIS A 114 12.16 -18.09 17.31
CA HIS A 114 11.72 -19.08 18.29
C HIS A 114 11.03 -18.44 19.51
N ARG A 115 11.57 -17.34 20.01
CA ARG A 115 10.97 -16.59 21.14
C ARG A 115 9.70 -15.85 20.76
N ALA A 116 9.64 -15.31 19.55
CA ALA A 116 8.43 -14.68 19.01
C ALA A 116 7.30 -15.71 18.90
N ASP A 117 7.59 -16.92 18.44
CA ASP A 117 6.64 -18.04 18.38
C ASP A 117 6.18 -18.48 19.78
N ALA A 118 7.11 -18.58 20.73
CA ALA A 118 6.77 -18.90 22.12
C ALA A 118 5.86 -17.82 22.74
N PHE A 119 6.17 -16.56 22.49
CA PHE A 119 5.34 -15.44 22.91
C PHE A 119 3.95 -15.50 22.27
N ALA A 120 3.85 -15.71 20.95
CA ALA A 120 2.58 -15.83 20.26
C ALA A 120 1.74 -16.99 20.82
N ARG A 121 2.36 -18.14 21.08
CA ARG A 121 1.70 -19.27 21.76
C ARG A 121 1.17 -18.89 23.14
N SER A 122 1.95 -18.19 23.96
CA SER A 122 1.53 -17.77 25.30
C SER A 122 0.30 -16.84 25.30
N LEU A 123 0.08 -16.10 24.21
CA LEU A 123 -1.13 -15.29 24.03
C LEU A 123 -2.36 -16.15 23.69
N LEU A 124 -2.15 -17.27 23.00
CA LEU A 124 -3.22 -18.12 22.47
C LEU A 124 -3.61 -19.24 23.46
N GLU A 125 -2.65 -19.78 24.23
CA GLU A 125 -2.89 -20.91 25.15
C GLU A 125 -4.05 -20.71 26.14
N PRO A 126 -4.22 -19.54 26.78
CA PRO A 126 -5.32 -19.32 27.74
C PRO A 126 -6.71 -19.24 27.08
N LEU A 127 -6.77 -19.16 25.75
CA LEU A 127 -8.00 -18.96 24.98
C LEU A 127 -8.58 -20.30 24.50
N GLY A 128 -9.90 -20.42 24.51
CA GLY A 128 -10.59 -21.51 23.84
C GLY A 128 -10.48 -21.42 22.31
N GLU A 129 -10.71 -22.52 21.59
CA GLU A 129 -10.54 -22.60 20.13
C GLU A 129 -11.29 -21.48 19.37
N SER A 130 -12.58 -21.28 19.70
CA SER A 130 -13.37 -20.19 19.08
C SER A 130 -12.78 -18.79 19.30
N GLN A 131 -12.20 -18.56 20.49
CA GLN A 131 -11.58 -17.28 20.82
C GLN A 131 -10.24 -17.10 20.06
N ARG A 132 -9.45 -18.15 19.88
CA ARG A 132 -8.21 -18.13 19.08
C ARG A 132 -8.50 -17.75 17.63
N VAL A 133 -9.51 -18.38 17.02
CA VAL A 133 -9.93 -18.09 15.65
C VAL A 133 -10.38 -16.62 15.53
N LYS A 134 -11.23 -16.15 16.47
CA LYS A 134 -11.69 -14.75 16.48
C LYS A 134 -10.54 -13.77 16.67
N LEU A 135 -9.60 -14.05 17.56
CA LEU A 135 -8.44 -13.17 17.79
C LEU A 135 -7.58 -13.09 16.53
N GLY A 136 -7.25 -14.23 15.91
CA GLY A 136 -6.47 -14.25 14.65
C GLY A 136 -7.15 -13.48 13.53
N ALA A 137 -8.46 -13.65 13.34
CA ALA A 137 -9.23 -12.91 12.35
C ALA A 137 -9.26 -11.40 12.64
N ALA A 138 -9.43 -11.00 13.91
CA ALA A 138 -9.39 -9.60 14.32
C ALA A 138 -8.00 -8.98 14.11
N MET A 139 -6.92 -9.68 14.46
CA MET A 139 -5.55 -9.23 14.20
C MET A 139 -5.29 -9.01 12.72
N ALA A 140 -5.66 -9.95 11.86
CA ALA A 140 -5.52 -9.83 10.42
C ALA A 140 -6.34 -8.65 9.87
N GLN A 141 -7.51 -8.37 10.42
CA GLN A 141 -8.32 -7.21 10.03
C GLN A 141 -7.67 -5.90 10.49
N VAL A 142 -7.21 -5.81 11.73
CA VAL A 142 -6.50 -4.63 12.26
C VAL A 142 -5.24 -4.35 11.43
N GLU A 143 -4.42 -5.36 11.15
CA GLU A 143 -3.22 -5.23 10.33
C GLU A 143 -3.54 -4.65 8.95
N ARG A 144 -4.53 -5.21 8.24
CA ARG A 144 -4.97 -4.70 6.94
C ARG A 144 -5.40 -3.23 7.00
N LEU A 145 -6.19 -2.84 8.01
CA LEU A 145 -6.65 -1.47 8.16
C LEU A 145 -5.51 -0.50 8.49
N LEU A 146 -4.55 -0.91 9.32
CA LEU A 146 -3.36 -0.13 9.62
C LEU A 146 -2.48 0.04 8.36
N ILE A 147 -2.26 -1.02 7.59
CA ILE A 147 -1.53 -0.94 6.31
C ILE A 147 -2.27 -0.01 5.34
N ALA A 148 -3.60 -0.14 5.23
CA ALA A 148 -4.41 0.73 4.39
C ALA A 148 -4.28 2.22 4.78
N SER A 149 -4.20 2.53 6.08
CA SER A 149 -4.03 3.91 6.57
C SER A 149 -2.67 4.53 6.20
N MET A 150 -1.66 3.71 5.92
CA MET A 150 -0.32 4.17 5.51
C MET A 150 -0.24 4.51 4.02
N VAL A 151 -1.24 4.15 3.22
CA VAL A 151 -1.24 4.43 1.78
C VAL A 151 -1.51 5.92 1.55
N GLN A 152 -0.61 6.56 0.83
CA GLN A 152 -0.74 7.94 0.36
C GLN A 152 -1.17 7.95 -1.10
N ILE A 153 -2.15 8.79 -1.45
CA ILE A 153 -2.60 9.02 -2.82
C ILE A 153 -2.29 10.47 -3.17
N THR A 154 -1.52 10.66 -4.23
CA THR A 154 -1.09 12.00 -4.68
C THR A 154 -1.16 12.12 -6.18
N VAL A 155 -1.35 13.34 -6.66
CA VAL A 155 -1.18 13.66 -8.09
C VAL A 155 0.28 13.39 -8.46
N ALA A 156 0.49 12.77 -9.61
CA ALA A 156 1.80 12.43 -10.12
C ALA A 156 1.94 12.85 -11.58
N ASP A 157 3.15 13.24 -11.97
CA ASP A 157 3.51 13.40 -13.38
C ASP A 157 3.42 12.03 -14.07
N PRO A 158 2.63 11.89 -15.16
CA PRO A 158 2.56 10.66 -15.95
C PRO A 158 3.91 10.16 -16.47
N ALA A 159 4.88 11.05 -16.62
CA ALA A 159 6.25 10.72 -17.04
C ALA A 159 7.14 10.24 -15.87
N SER A 160 6.69 10.34 -14.62
CA SER A 160 7.45 9.86 -13.46
C SER A 160 7.65 8.34 -13.50
N GLN A 161 8.71 7.86 -12.86
CA GLN A 161 9.02 6.43 -12.82
C GLN A 161 7.87 5.60 -12.22
N ASP A 162 7.29 6.07 -11.11
CA ASP A 162 6.20 5.38 -10.41
C ASP A 162 4.93 5.31 -11.26
N ALA A 163 4.59 6.41 -11.94
CA ALA A 163 3.42 6.47 -12.81
C ALA A 163 3.56 5.51 -13.99
N ARG A 164 4.71 5.54 -14.66
CA ARG A 164 5.00 4.62 -15.77
C ARG A 164 4.95 3.18 -15.34
N TRP A 165 5.54 2.86 -14.19
CA TRP A 165 5.51 1.51 -13.63
C TRP A 165 4.06 1.06 -13.37
N CYS A 166 3.22 1.88 -12.72
CA CYS A 166 1.82 1.54 -12.48
C CYS A 166 1.06 1.29 -13.79
N ILE A 167 1.26 2.14 -14.80
CA ILE A 167 0.60 2.03 -16.10
C ILE A 167 1.06 0.76 -16.83
N GLU A 168 2.35 0.44 -16.78
CA GLU A 168 2.91 -0.78 -17.35
C GLU A 168 2.32 -2.03 -16.69
N GLN A 169 2.27 -2.06 -15.35
CA GLN A 169 1.66 -3.18 -14.62
C GLN A 169 0.16 -3.33 -14.92
N TYR A 170 -0.54 -2.20 -15.07
CA TYR A 170 -1.94 -2.21 -15.51
C TYR A 170 -2.09 -2.87 -16.89
N PHE A 171 -1.28 -2.49 -17.86
CA PHE A 171 -1.35 -3.07 -19.22
C PHE A 171 -0.96 -4.55 -19.25
N ILE A 172 0.04 -4.96 -18.46
CA ILE A 172 0.40 -6.38 -18.29
C ILE A 172 -0.81 -7.16 -17.78
N GLU A 173 -1.47 -6.68 -16.72
CA GLU A 173 -2.64 -7.36 -16.16
C GLU A 173 -3.81 -7.44 -17.16
N LEU A 174 -4.04 -6.39 -17.95
CA LEU A 174 -5.06 -6.44 -19.01
C LEU A 174 -4.72 -7.51 -20.04
N GLY A 175 -3.45 -7.61 -20.46
CA GLY A 175 -2.97 -8.64 -21.38
C GLY A 175 -3.18 -10.07 -20.86
N GLU A 176 -3.02 -10.27 -19.56
CA GLU A 176 -3.22 -11.57 -18.91
C GLU A 176 -4.71 -11.93 -18.72
N ARG A 177 -5.56 -10.92 -18.49
CA ARG A 177 -6.98 -11.14 -18.16
C ARG A 177 -7.92 -11.16 -19.34
N PHE A 178 -7.54 -10.49 -20.44
CA PHE A 178 -8.42 -10.43 -21.62
C PHE A 178 -8.22 -11.65 -22.52
N GLU A 179 -9.30 -12.28 -22.95
CA GLU A 179 -9.30 -13.51 -23.77
C GLU A 179 -8.47 -13.38 -25.05
N MET A 180 -8.49 -12.20 -25.68
CA MET A 180 -7.76 -11.90 -26.93
C MET A 180 -6.46 -11.14 -26.67
N GLY A 181 -6.02 -11.03 -25.41
CA GLY A 181 -4.93 -10.16 -25.03
C GLY A 181 -5.31 -8.67 -25.07
N PHE A 182 -4.34 -7.80 -24.81
CA PHE A 182 -4.53 -6.36 -24.80
C PHE A 182 -3.41 -5.66 -25.58
N ASP A 183 -3.78 -4.88 -26.58
CA ASP A 183 -2.88 -4.02 -27.35
C ASP A 183 -3.21 -2.55 -27.03
N PRO A 184 -2.33 -1.83 -26.30
CA PRO A 184 -2.58 -0.44 -25.94
C PRO A 184 -2.64 0.51 -27.14
N THR A 185 -2.21 0.11 -28.34
CA THR A 185 -2.29 0.94 -29.55
C THR A 185 -3.68 0.96 -30.17
N LEU A 186 -4.51 -0.02 -29.83
CA LEU A 186 -5.89 -0.13 -30.33
C LEU A 186 -6.91 0.59 -29.47
N THR A 187 -6.54 0.99 -28.22
CA THR A 187 -7.45 1.68 -27.32
C THR A 187 -7.43 3.19 -27.56
N ARG A 188 -8.50 3.87 -27.14
CA ARG A 188 -8.50 5.32 -26.95
C ARG A 188 -7.69 5.69 -25.71
N SER A 189 -6.43 5.29 -25.71
CA SER A 189 -5.52 5.46 -24.58
C SER A 189 -5.30 6.96 -24.34
N ALA A 190 -5.55 7.42 -23.12
CA ALA A 190 -5.21 8.78 -22.74
C ALA A 190 -3.70 8.98 -22.81
N HIS A 191 -3.24 9.93 -23.59
CA HIS A 191 -1.83 10.32 -23.68
C HIS A 191 -1.37 11.05 -22.40
N ALA A 192 -0.08 11.10 -22.14
CA ALA A 192 0.46 11.73 -20.94
C ALA A 192 0.00 13.19 -20.76
N HIS A 193 -0.12 13.96 -21.87
CA HIS A 193 -0.58 15.34 -21.82
C HIS A 193 -2.06 15.49 -21.43
N GLU A 194 -2.90 14.47 -21.72
CA GLU A 194 -4.31 14.44 -21.34
C GLU A 194 -4.53 14.07 -19.88
N LEU A 195 -3.50 13.50 -19.23
CA LEU A 195 -3.47 13.15 -17.81
C LEU A 195 -2.67 14.16 -16.98
N THR A 196 -2.43 15.34 -17.53
CA THR A 196 -1.69 16.45 -16.90
C THR A 196 -2.58 17.68 -16.86
N PRO A 197 -2.64 18.43 -15.75
CA PRO A 197 -3.43 19.66 -15.68
C PRO A 197 -3.07 20.67 -16.80
N PRO A 198 -4.03 21.36 -17.42
CA PRO A 198 -5.46 21.38 -17.08
C PRO A 198 -6.32 20.31 -17.78
N ALA A 199 -5.77 19.45 -18.65
CA ALA A 199 -6.53 18.49 -19.45
C ALA A 199 -6.98 17.25 -18.63
N GLY A 200 -6.35 16.98 -17.51
CA GLY A 200 -6.66 15.85 -16.63
C GLY A 200 -5.66 15.73 -15.50
N LEU A 201 -5.64 14.59 -14.86
CA LEU A 201 -4.64 14.25 -13.83
C LEU A 201 -4.47 12.74 -13.70
N LEU A 202 -3.32 12.35 -13.18
CA LEU A 202 -3.01 10.98 -12.78
C LEU A 202 -2.73 10.94 -11.27
N LEU A 203 -3.40 10.03 -10.57
CA LEU A 203 -3.12 9.72 -9.17
C LEU A 203 -2.25 8.47 -9.08
N VAL A 204 -1.26 8.52 -8.19
CA VAL A 204 -0.47 7.34 -7.80
C VAL A 204 -0.64 7.12 -6.31
N ALA A 205 -0.99 5.89 -5.95
CA ALA A 205 -1.04 5.42 -4.58
C ALA A 205 0.29 4.78 -4.20
N ARG A 206 0.85 5.17 -3.04
CA ARG A 206 2.12 4.64 -2.51
C ARG A 206 1.94 4.07 -1.12
N LEU A 207 2.52 2.91 -0.90
CA LEU A 207 2.67 2.31 0.41
C LEU A 207 4.17 2.25 0.75
N ARG A 208 4.60 2.97 1.79
CA ARG A 208 6.02 3.07 2.16
C ARG A 208 6.91 3.47 0.97
N GLU A 209 6.52 4.53 0.27
CA GLU A 209 7.19 5.06 -0.93
C GLU A 209 7.14 4.14 -2.18
N GLU A 210 6.61 2.92 -2.10
CA GLU A 210 6.44 2.05 -3.25
C GLU A 210 5.09 2.30 -3.94
N PRO A 211 5.06 2.41 -5.27
CA PRO A 211 3.81 2.53 -6.00
C PRO A 211 3.01 1.22 -5.88
N VAL A 212 1.72 1.34 -5.55
CA VAL A 212 0.81 0.21 -5.34
C VAL A 212 -0.53 0.37 -6.05
N GLY A 213 -0.69 1.42 -6.82
CA GLY A 213 -1.89 1.63 -7.62
C GLY A 213 -1.92 2.98 -8.29
N CYS A 214 -2.79 3.12 -9.27
CA CYS A 214 -3.04 4.38 -9.97
C CYS A 214 -4.51 4.51 -10.37
N GLY A 215 -4.88 5.72 -10.77
CA GLY A 215 -6.13 6.04 -11.41
C GLY A 215 -6.00 7.39 -12.10
N ALA A 216 -6.65 7.55 -13.23
CA ALA A 216 -6.57 8.76 -14.04
C ALA A 216 -7.94 9.40 -14.24
N LEU A 217 -7.95 10.70 -14.38
CA LEU A 217 -9.10 11.50 -14.74
C LEU A 217 -8.73 12.37 -15.94
N ARG A 218 -9.52 12.30 -16.99
CA ARG A 218 -9.43 13.14 -18.18
C ARG A 218 -10.64 14.06 -18.22
N PHE A 219 -10.43 15.33 -18.53
CA PHE A 219 -11.50 16.29 -18.67
C PHE A 219 -11.92 16.43 -20.11
N HIS A 220 -13.23 16.46 -20.34
CA HIS A 220 -13.86 16.70 -21.63
C HIS A 220 -14.68 17.99 -21.60
N GLU A 221 -15.13 18.42 -22.77
CA GLU A 221 -16.11 19.50 -22.88
C GLU A 221 -17.42 19.14 -22.15
N ASN A 222 -18.26 20.13 -21.91
CA ASN A 222 -19.58 19.98 -21.27
C ASN A 222 -19.54 19.45 -19.83
N ALA A 223 -18.47 19.73 -19.07
CA ALA A 223 -18.31 19.32 -17.69
C ALA A 223 -18.36 17.77 -17.49
N ILE A 224 -17.87 17.03 -18.46
CA ILE A 224 -17.73 15.58 -18.40
C ILE A 224 -16.30 15.23 -18.01
N GLY A 225 -16.14 14.29 -17.07
CA GLY A 225 -14.86 13.68 -16.72
C GLY A 225 -14.87 12.20 -17.05
N GLU A 226 -13.74 11.67 -17.48
CA GLU A 226 -13.57 10.27 -17.81
C GLU A 226 -12.51 9.64 -16.90
N ILE A 227 -12.90 8.59 -16.18
CA ILE A 227 -11.99 7.84 -15.31
C ILE A 227 -11.33 6.74 -16.13
N LYS A 228 -10.00 6.70 -16.09
CA LYS A 228 -9.19 5.72 -16.80
C LYS A 228 -8.11 5.11 -15.90
N ARG A 229 -7.55 3.99 -16.33
CA ARG A 229 -6.34 3.38 -15.74
C ARG A 229 -6.46 3.10 -14.26
N MET A 230 -7.65 2.70 -13.80
CA MET A 230 -7.85 2.27 -12.42
C MET A 230 -7.18 0.92 -12.19
N TRP A 231 -6.13 0.92 -11.39
CA TRP A 231 -5.37 -0.28 -11.09
C TRP A 231 -4.86 -0.30 -9.65
N VAL A 232 -4.85 -1.49 -9.05
CA VAL A 232 -4.28 -1.74 -7.72
C VAL A 232 -3.42 -3.00 -7.77
N ALA A 233 -2.18 -2.89 -7.35
CA ALA A 233 -1.23 -3.99 -7.28
C ALA A 233 -1.81 -5.17 -6.48
N PRO A 234 -1.64 -6.44 -6.92
CA PRO A 234 -2.16 -7.62 -6.22
C PRO A 234 -1.88 -7.63 -4.72
N ARG A 235 -0.67 -7.23 -4.32
CA ARG A 235 -0.23 -7.14 -2.91
C ARG A 235 -0.98 -6.07 -2.08
N ALA A 236 -1.66 -5.13 -2.72
CA ALA A 236 -2.42 -4.05 -2.06
C ALA A 236 -3.94 -4.20 -2.23
N ARG A 237 -4.40 -5.29 -2.82
CA ARG A 237 -5.84 -5.61 -2.92
C ARG A 237 -6.41 -5.99 -1.56
N GLY A 238 -7.71 -5.80 -1.40
CA GLY A 238 -8.37 -6.02 -0.11
C GLY A 238 -8.16 -4.93 0.94
N LEU A 239 -7.32 -3.89 0.64
CA LEU A 239 -7.11 -2.72 1.50
C LEU A 239 -8.12 -1.59 1.25
N GLY A 240 -9.12 -1.78 0.39
CA GLY A 240 -10.06 -0.72 -0.02
C GLY A 240 -9.45 0.37 -0.89
N LEU A 241 -8.24 0.13 -1.44
CA LEU A 241 -7.48 1.14 -2.19
C LEU A 241 -8.15 1.57 -3.48
N GLY A 242 -8.77 0.64 -4.22
CA GLY A 242 -9.53 0.98 -5.44
C GLY A 242 -10.64 2.00 -5.16
N ARG A 243 -11.40 1.81 -4.07
CA ARG A 243 -12.44 2.76 -3.64
C ARG A 243 -11.87 4.11 -3.22
N ARG A 244 -10.72 4.13 -2.54
CA ARG A 244 -10.05 5.38 -2.14
C ARG A 244 -9.52 6.16 -3.36
N LEU A 245 -8.95 5.48 -4.36
CA LEU A 245 -8.53 6.09 -5.63
C LEU A 245 -9.74 6.69 -6.35
N LEU A 246 -10.84 5.93 -6.47
CA LEU A 246 -12.06 6.37 -7.12
C LEU A 246 -12.64 7.62 -6.43
N LEU A 247 -12.76 7.61 -5.09
CA LEU A 247 -13.22 8.76 -4.31
C LEU A 247 -12.30 9.98 -4.45
N ALA A 248 -10.99 9.77 -4.55
CA ALA A 248 -10.04 10.86 -4.78
C ALA A 248 -10.23 11.48 -6.18
N LEU A 249 -10.42 10.65 -7.23
CA LEU A 249 -10.72 11.14 -8.58
C LEU A 249 -12.05 11.90 -8.63
N GLU A 250 -13.10 11.40 -7.97
CA GLU A 250 -14.38 12.09 -7.83
C GLU A 250 -14.25 13.45 -7.12
N HIS A 251 -13.40 13.52 -6.11
CA HIS A 251 -13.11 14.78 -5.42
C HIS A 251 -12.47 15.80 -6.36
N TYR A 252 -11.41 15.42 -7.07
CA TYR A 252 -10.76 16.29 -8.06
C TYR A 252 -11.70 16.69 -9.21
N ALA A 253 -12.57 15.77 -9.64
CA ALA A 253 -13.57 16.08 -10.65
C ALA A 253 -14.54 17.17 -10.18
N ARG A 254 -15.05 17.08 -8.93
CA ARG A 254 -15.91 18.11 -8.33
C ARG A 254 -15.21 19.46 -8.22
N GLU A 255 -13.95 19.47 -7.78
CA GLU A 255 -13.16 20.70 -7.69
C GLU A 255 -12.94 21.36 -9.07
N ALA A 256 -12.86 20.57 -10.12
CA ALA A 256 -12.76 21.04 -11.51
C ALA A 256 -14.10 21.43 -12.16
N GLY A 257 -15.22 21.30 -11.42
CA GLY A 257 -16.56 21.64 -11.95
C GLY A 257 -17.16 20.57 -12.87
N VAL A 258 -16.67 19.34 -12.83
CA VAL A 258 -17.23 18.20 -13.56
C VAL A 258 -18.57 17.82 -12.95
N GLY A 259 -19.61 17.72 -13.78
CA GLY A 259 -20.96 17.33 -13.35
C GLY A 259 -21.27 15.84 -13.54
N VAL A 260 -20.58 15.21 -14.50
CA VAL A 260 -20.80 13.81 -14.86
C VAL A 260 -19.47 13.09 -15.04
N LEU A 261 -19.34 11.92 -14.43
CA LEU A 261 -18.22 11.01 -14.64
C LEU A 261 -18.63 9.81 -15.49
N HIS A 262 -17.84 9.55 -16.50
CA HIS A 262 -17.91 8.38 -17.36
C HIS A 262 -16.73 7.44 -17.09
N LEU A 263 -16.95 6.16 -17.31
CA LEU A 263 -15.90 5.16 -17.41
C LEU A 263 -16.40 3.96 -18.20
N GLU A 264 -15.48 3.27 -18.83
CA GLU A 264 -15.72 1.99 -19.48
C GLU A 264 -14.83 0.90 -18.86
N THR A 265 -15.27 -0.37 -18.98
CA THR A 265 -14.48 -1.50 -18.46
C THR A 265 -14.78 -2.79 -19.19
N ASN A 266 -13.88 -3.77 -19.05
CA ASN A 266 -14.02 -5.09 -19.65
C ASN A 266 -14.74 -6.06 -18.70
N ARG A 267 -15.53 -6.97 -19.25
CA ARG A 267 -16.24 -8.04 -18.51
C ARG A 267 -15.31 -8.93 -17.67
N ALA A 268 -14.03 -9.06 -18.05
CA ALA A 268 -13.05 -9.84 -17.32
C ALA A 268 -12.63 -9.16 -15.98
N LEU A 269 -12.94 -7.87 -15.80
CA LEU A 269 -12.56 -7.09 -14.61
C LEU A 269 -13.72 -7.05 -13.60
N ILE A 270 -14.14 -8.22 -13.11
CA ILE A 270 -15.33 -8.39 -12.25
C ILE A 270 -15.25 -7.50 -11.00
N GLU A 271 -14.08 -7.40 -10.39
CA GLU A 271 -13.87 -6.63 -9.18
C GLU A 271 -14.01 -5.10 -9.43
N ALA A 272 -13.62 -4.63 -10.61
CA ALA A 272 -13.80 -3.24 -11.02
C ALA A 272 -15.28 -2.93 -11.29
N ILE A 273 -16.00 -3.82 -11.99
CA ILE A 273 -17.44 -3.70 -12.23
C ILE A 273 -18.20 -3.58 -10.89
N GLN A 274 -17.87 -4.45 -9.93
CA GLN A 274 -18.51 -4.43 -8.61
C GLN A 274 -18.15 -3.14 -7.86
N LEU A 275 -16.90 -2.69 -7.91
CA LEU A 275 -16.46 -1.43 -7.29
C LEU A 275 -17.28 -0.23 -7.81
N TYR A 276 -17.48 -0.14 -9.11
CA TYR A 276 -18.23 0.97 -9.72
C TYR A 276 -19.69 0.94 -9.31
N ARG A 277 -20.36 -0.22 -9.38
CA ARG A 277 -21.75 -0.39 -8.91
C ARG A 277 -21.92 -0.01 -7.43
N ASP A 278 -21.03 -0.52 -6.57
CA ASP A 278 -21.05 -0.22 -5.13
C ASP A 278 -20.70 1.24 -4.80
N SER A 279 -20.09 1.95 -5.76
CA SER A 279 -19.76 3.38 -5.65
C SER A 279 -20.83 4.29 -6.26
N GLY A 280 -21.97 3.74 -6.72
CA GLY A 280 -23.12 4.48 -7.23
C GLY A 280 -23.03 4.85 -8.71
N TYR A 281 -22.14 4.22 -9.47
CA TYR A 281 -22.17 4.33 -10.93
C TYR A 281 -23.30 3.47 -11.50
N GLN A 282 -24.00 4.04 -12.47
CA GLN A 282 -25.08 3.35 -13.18
C GLN A 282 -24.55 2.88 -14.54
N GLU A 283 -24.88 1.67 -14.89
CA GLU A 283 -24.55 1.13 -16.20
C GLU A 283 -25.45 1.78 -17.27
N VAL A 284 -24.84 2.24 -18.35
CA VAL A 284 -25.49 2.99 -19.43
C VAL A 284 -25.18 2.35 -20.79
N GLU A 285 -25.86 2.81 -21.84
CA GLU A 285 -25.50 2.44 -23.21
C GLU A 285 -24.09 2.94 -23.57
N ALA A 286 -23.44 2.27 -24.51
CA ALA A 286 -22.13 2.67 -24.99
C ALA A 286 -22.13 4.12 -25.49
N PHE A 287 -21.28 4.94 -24.93
CA PHE A 287 -21.10 6.34 -25.34
C PHE A 287 -19.90 6.53 -26.27
N ASP A 288 -19.11 5.48 -26.48
CA ASP A 288 -17.99 5.42 -27.40
C ASP A 288 -17.82 4.01 -28.00
N ASP A 289 -16.80 3.85 -28.85
CA ASP A 289 -16.45 2.63 -29.56
C ASP A 289 -15.14 2.01 -29.06
N GLU A 290 -14.86 2.10 -27.73
CA GLU A 290 -13.67 1.48 -27.13
C GLU A 290 -13.67 -0.04 -27.35
N PRO A 291 -12.69 -0.58 -28.09
CA PRO A 291 -12.76 -1.98 -28.59
C PRO A 291 -12.69 -3.04 -27.49
N TYR A 292 -12.16 -2.69 -26.33
CA TYR A 292 -12.05 -3.63 -25.20
C TYR A 292 -13.14 -3.45 -24.16
N ALA A 293 -14.01 -2.45 -24.29
CA ALA A 293 -15.10 -2.21 -23.36
C ALA A 293 -16.28 -3.16 -23.59
N HIS A 294 -16.91 -3.59 -22.50
CA HIS A 294 -18.15 -4.38 -22.50
C HIS A 294 -19.21 -3.76 -21.59
N HIS A 295 -18.81 -2.82 -20.73
CA HIS A 295 -19.64 -2.12 -19.78
C HIS A 295 -19.26 -0.66 -19.75
N TRP A 296 -20.25 0.22 -19.82
CA TRP A 296 -20.15 1.67 -19.72
C TRP A 296 -20.91 2.15 -18.50
N PHE A 297 -20.31 3.03 -17.73
CA PHE A 297 -20.87 3.52 -16.50
C PHE A 297 -20.87 5.04 -16.46
N GLU A 298 -21.92 5.60 -15.86
CA GLU A 298 -22.08 7.03 -15.60
C GLU A 298 -22.34 7.27 -14.12
N LYS A 299 -21.82 8.38 -13.58
CA LYS A 299 -22.17 8.90 -12.27
C LYS A 299 -22.28 10.41 -12.31
N ARG A 300 -23.40 10.94 -11.80
CA ARG A 300 -23.57 12.39 -11.54
C ARG A 300 -22.97 12.75 -10.20
N LEU A 301 -22.19 13.83 -10.15
CA LEU A 301 -21.41 14.27 -8.98
C LEU A 301 -22.17 15.24 -8.08
#